data_648a0f38c42e0d60934448cfd0272f62
#
_entry.id   648a0f38c42e0d60934448cfd0272f62
#
_cell.length_a   1.000
_cell.length_b   1.000
_cell.length_c   1.000
_cell.angle_alpha   90.00
_cell.angle_beta   90.00
_cell.angle_gamma   90.00
#
_symmetry.space_group_name_H-M   'P 1'
#
loop_
_entity.id
_entity.type
_entity.pdbx_description
1 polymer ?
#
loop_
_entity_poly.entity_id
_entity_poly.type
_entity_poly.pdbx_seq_one_letter_code
_entity_poly.pdbx_strand_id
1 'polypeptide(L)'
;MAAHDALRTILPVASLSEERARTVEITGGSDPVLPTPFRVGETSAAAVAATGLAAADLWEFRTGRRQEVGVDLRHATASLRSGNYLQVNGVKVRGERNEVMGMYPAKNGRWSYVHANFPNHRAAALKVLGC
;
A
#
# COMPACT_ATOMS: atom_id res chain seq x y z
N MET A 1 -5.27 -7.87 17.62
CA MET A 1 -5.10 -9.29 17.28
C MET A 1 -4.97 -9.50 15.77
N ALA A 2 -5.91 -9.05 14.98
CA ALA A 2 -5.94 -9.33 13.53
C ALA A 2 -4.75 -8.75 12.72
N ALA A 3 -4.23 -7.55 13.07
CA ALA A 3 -3.05 -7.00 12.39
C ALA A 3 -1.78 -7.81 12.65
N HIS A 4 -1.62 -8.37 13.85
CA HIS A 4 -0.52 -9.29 14.14
C HIS A 4 -0.66 -10.62 13.38
N ASP A 5 -1.88 -11.09 13.15
CA ASP A 5 -2.12 -12.30 12.35
C ASP A 5 -1.76 -12.06 10.88
N ALA A 6 -2.12 -10.90 10.33
CA ALA A 6 -1.69 -10.49 9.00
C ALA A 6 -0.15 -10.38 8.89
N LEU A 7 0.50 -9.83 9.92
CA LEU A 7 1.96 -9.73 9.97
C LEU A 7 2.62 -11.13 10.00
N ARG A 8 2.13 -12.05 10.81
CA ARG A 8 2.61 -13.44 10.82
C ARG A 8 2.52 -14.09 9.44
N THR A 9 1.47 -13.81 8.68
CA THR A 9 1.29 -14.35 7.32
C THR A 9 2.31 -13.79 6.33
N ILE A 10 2.76 -12.54 6.51
CA ILE A 10 3.70 -11.88 5.59
C ILE A 10 5.16 -12.24 5.90
N LEU A 11 5.53 -12.36 7.16
CA LEU A 11 6.93 -12.56 7.58
C LEU A 11 7.64 -13.75 6.91
N PRO A 12 7.01 -14.94 6.76
CA PRO A 12 7.66 -16.08 6.09
C PRO A 12 8.00 -15.82 4.63
N VAL A 13 7.25 -14.94 3.92
CA VAL A 13 7.55 -14.55 2.53
C VAL A 13 8.91 -13.86 2.43
N ALA A 14 9.30 -13.14 3.49
CA ALA A 14 10.61 -12.50 3.61
C ALA A 14 11.65 -13.38 4.34
N SER A 15 11.38 -14.69 4.52
CA SER A 15 12.22 -15.61 5.29
C SER A 15 12.45 -15.18 6.75
N LEU A 16 11.50 -14.46 7.32
CA LEU A 16 11.50 -14.05 8.72
C LEU A 16 10.58 -14.99 9.54
N SER A 17 10.95 -15.21 10.80
CA SER A 17 10.13 -16.01 11.72
C SER A 17 8.82 -15.31 12.06
N GLU A 18 7.71 -16.05 12.05
CA GLU A 18 6.39 -15.59 12.49
C GLU A 18 6.38 -15.06 13.94
N GLU A 19 7.23 -15.62 14.79
CA GLU A 19 7.38 -15.20 16.20
C GLU A 19 7.74 -13.72 16.33
N ARG A 20 8.41 -13.15 15.34
CA ARG A 20 8.78 -11.75 15.31
C ARG A 20 7.58 -10.79 15.25
N ALA A 21 6.43 -11.26 14.82
CA ALA A 21 5.21 -10.45 14.86
C ALA A 21 4.88 -9.97 16.28
N ARG A 22 5.27 -10.72 17.31
CA ARG A 22 5.04 -10.37 18.72
C ARG A 22 5.94 -9.25 19.22
N THR A 23 7.03 -8.96 18.53
CA THR A 23 7.99 -7.90 18.91
C THR A 23 7.59 -6.53 18.36
N VAL A 24 6.52 -6.45 17.58
CA VAL A 24 6.02 -5.20 17.03
C VAL A 24 4.84 -4.72 17.86
N GLU A 25 4.86 -3.46 18.26
CA GLU A 25 3.72 -2.79 18.84
C GLU A 25 2.81 -2.30 17.71
N ILE A 26 1.57 -2.78 17.64
CA ILE A 26 0.56 -2.30 16.68
C ILE A 26 -0.58 -1.64 17.44
N THR A 27 -0.75 -0.34 17.22
CA THR A 27 -1.78 0.53 17.82
C THR A 27 -2.76 1.05 16.77
N GLY A 28 -3.66 1.95 17.14
CA GLY A 28 -4.58 2.63 16.20
C GLY A 28 -5.88 1.88 15.90
N GLY A 29 -6.19 0.83 16.66
CA GLY A 29 -7.47 0.12 16.60
C GLY A 29 -7.47 -1.07 15.62
N SER A 30 -8.60 -1.25 14.91
CA SER A 30 -8.82 -2.35 13.97
C SER A 30 -9.65 -1.89 12.78
N ASP A 31 -9.72 -2.70 11.72
CA ASP A 31 -10.64 -2.46 10.59
C ASP A 31 -12.13 -2.52 11.03
N PRO A 32 -13.00 -1.77 10.36
CA PRO A 32 -12.75 -0.97 9.15
C PRO A 32 -12.22 0.44 9.46
N VAL A 33 -11.09 0.81 8.87
CA VAL A 33 -10.55 2.18 8.88
C VAL A 33 -11.08 2.99 7.68
N LEU A 34 -11.32 2.32 6.58
CA LEU A 34 -11.90 2.88 5.36
C LEU A 34 -13.27 2.25 5.08
N PRO A 35 -14.18 2.94 4.37
CA PRO A 35 -15.48 2.39 3.97
C PRO A 35 -15.31 1.35 2.85
N THR A 36 -14.77 0.21 3.18
CA THR A 36 -14.50 -0.92 2.28
C THR A 36 -14.72 -2.24 3.02
N PRO A 37 -15.14 -3.32 2.35
CA PRO A 37 -15.24 -4.64 2.95
C PRO A 37 -13.87 -5.32 3.17
N PHE A 38 -12.81 -4.74 2.64
CA PHE A 38 -11.45 -5.29 2.76
C PHE A 38 -10.77 -4.80 4.05
N ARG A 39 -9.96 -5.67 4.64
CA ARG A 39 -9.17 -5.39 5.85
C ARG A 39 -7.90 -4.58 5.51
N VAL A 40 -8.09 -3.38 4.98
CA VAL A 40 -7.01 -2.54 4.47
C VAL A 40 -6.11 -2.04 5.60
N GLY A 41 -6.69 -1.69 6.75
CA GLY A 41 -5.93 -1.21 7.91
C GLY A 41 -4.95 -2.25 8.44
N GLU A 42 -5.42 -3.45 8.68
CA GLU A 42 -4.60 -4.55 9.18
C GLU A 42 -3.52 -4.97 8.19
N THR A 43 -3.84 -5.03 6.89
CA THR A 43 -2.87 -5.33 5.84
C THR A 43 -1.82 -4.23 5.71
N SER A 44 -2.22 -2.96 5.81
CA SER A 44 -1.31 -1.82 5.79
C SER A 44 -0.35 -1.85 6.97
N ALA A 45 -0.89 -2.07 8.19
CA ALA A 45 -0.08 -2.15 9.40
C ALA A 45 0.93 -3.30 9.32
N ALA A 46 0.52 -4.47 8.82
CA ALA A 46 1.39 -5.62 8.64
C ALA A 46 2.52 -5.35 7.64
N ALA A 47 2.21 -4.71 6.49
CA ALA A 47 3.22 -4.38 5.48
C ALA A 47 4.25 -3.36 6.00
N VAL A 48 3.79 -2.31 6.69
CA VAL A 48 4.68 -1.30 7.29
C VAL A 48 5.50 -1.92 8.41
N ALA A 49 4.91 -2.78 9.25
CA ALA A 49 5.61 -3.47 10.33
C ALA A 49 6.71 -4.41 9.80
N ALA A 50 6.43 -5.19 8.75
CA ALA A 50 7.43 -6.06 8.13
C ALA A 50 8.61 -5.25 7.56
N THR A 51 8.33 -4.11 6.93
CA THR A 51 9.36 -3.19 6.43
C THR A 51 10.17 -2.60 7.59
N GLY A 52 9.50 -2.21 8.68
CA GLY A 52 10.14 -1.69 9.89
C GLY A 52 11.08 -2.72 10.54
N LEU A 53 10.65 -3.99 10.62
CA LEU A 53 11.48 -5.08 11.13
C LEU A 53 12.74 -5.28 10.27
N ALA A 54 12.60 -5.29 8.95
CA ALA A 54 13.75 -5.43 8.04
C ALA A 54 14.73 -4.25 8.17
N ALA A 55 14.22 -3.04 8.33
CA ALA A 55 15.05 -1.85 8.57
C ALA A 55 15.77 -1.90 9.93
N ALA A 56 15.07 -2.36 10.98
CA ALA A 56 15.65 -2.55 12.31
C ALA A 56 16.76 -3.61 12.31
N ASP A 57 16.57 -4.72 11.57
CA ASP A 57 17.60 -5.75 11.42
C ASP A 57 18.85 -5.21 10.71
N LEU A 58 18.66 -4.45 9.64
CA LEU A 58 19.77 -3.84 8.92
C LEU A 58 20.52 -2.83 9.81
N TRP A 59 19.78 -2.08 10.62
CA TRP A 59 20.38 -1.17 11.59
C TRP A 59 21.18 -1.91 12.66
N GLU A 60 20.61 -2.97 13.25
CA GLU A 60 21.30 -3.80 14.22
C GLU A 60 22.56 -4.44 13.63
N PHE A 61 22.49 -4.96 12.41
CA PHE A 61 23.64 -5.52 11.69
C PHE A 61 24.76 -4.50 11.51
N ARG A 62 24.44 -3.24 11.17
CA ARG A 62 25.43 -2.20 10.92
C ARG A 62 26.01 -1.56 12.18
N THR A 63 25.25 -1.51 13.24
CA THR A 63 25.60 -0.69 14.42
C THR A 63 25.73 -1.46 15.72
N GLY A 64 25.30 -2.71 15.74
CA GLY A 64 25.16 -3.52 16.97
C GLY A 64 24.03 -3.06 17.90
N ARG A 65 23.20 -2.10 17.49
CA ARG A 65 22.16 -1.48 18.32
C ARG A 65 20.78 -1.97 17.86
N ARG A 66 20.05 -2.57 18.78
CA ARG A 66 18.67 -3.01 18.54
C ARG A 66 17.69 -1.84 18.53
N GLN A 67 16.64 -1.96 17.71
CA GLN A 67 15.55 -1.00 17.59
C GLN A 67 14.21 -1.71 17.81
N GLU A 68 13.28 -1.00 18.44
CA GLU A 68 11.89 -1.41 18.56
C GLU A 68 11.08 -0.87 17.37
N VAL A 69 10.06 -1.62 16.97
CA VAL A 69 9.17 -1.24 15.85
C VAL A 69 7.76 -1.06 16.39
N GLY A 70 7.25 0.17 16.26
CA GLY A 70 5.87 0.51 16.55
C GLY A 70 5.15 1.00 15.29
N VAL A 71 3.90 0.58 15.10
CA VAL A 71 3.06 0.94 13.95
C VAL A 71 1.67 1.34 14.43
N ASP A 72 1.23 2.54 14.06
CA ASP A 72 -0.17 2.92 14.15
C ASP A 72 -0.91 2.51 12.89
N LEU A 73 -1.96 1.72 13.04
CA LEU A 73 -2.75 1.14 11.95
C LEU A 73 -3.39 2.20 11.05
N ARG A 74 -3.88 3.30 11.64
CA ARG A 74 -4.49 4.40 10.88
C ARG A 74 -3.45 5.17 10.09
N HIS A 75 -2.29 5.44 10.69
CA HIS A 75 -1.17 6.07 10.00
C HIS A 75 -0.62 5.19 8.87
N ALA A 76 -0.48 3.88 9.09
CA ALA A 76 -0.10 2.94 8.05
C ALA A 76 -1.08 2.95 6.88
N THR A 77 -2.39 2.94 7.16
CA THR A 77 -3.43 3.04 6.13
C THR A 77 -3.34 4.37 5.36
N ALA A 78 -3.12 5.48 6.06
CA ALA A 78 -2.96 6.79 5.45
C ALA A 78 -1.71 6.85 4.56
N SER A 79 -0.60 6.22 4.96
CA SER A 79 0.65 6.20 4.18
C SER A 79 0.48 5.50 2.84
N LEU A 80 -0.28 4.40 2.77
CA LEU A 80 -0.61 3.72 1.51
C LEU A 80 -1.51 4.55 0.57
N ARG A 81 -2.15 5.59 1.10
CA ARG A 81 -2.97 6.55 0.35
C ARG A 81 -2.33 7.93 0.28
N SER A 82 -1.04 8.04 0.51
CA SER A 82 -0.31 9.31 0.63
C SER A 82 -0.54 10.27 -0.54
N GLY A 83 -0.64 9.75 -1.77
CA GLY A 83 -0.97 10.56 -2.95
C GLY A 83 -2.30 11.32 -2.85
N ASN A 84 -3.27 10.85 -2.06
CA ASN A 84 -4.53 11.53 -1.85
C ASN A 84 -4.43 12.71 -0.85
N TYR A 85 -3.37 12.74 -0.06
CA TYR A 85 -3.12 13.75 0.97
C TYR A 85 -2.00 14.72 0.59
N LEU A 86 -1.32 14.47 -0.54
CA LEU A 86 -0.21 15.29 -1.01
C LEU A 86 -0.67 16.73 -1.26
N GLN A 87 0.06 17.66 -0.66
CA GLN A 87 -0.09 19.09 -0.87
C GLN A 87 1.27 19.71 -1.19
N VAL A 88 1.28 20.66 -2.11
CA VAL A 88 2.45 21.47 -2.41
C VAL A 88 2.09 22.92 -2.08
N ASN A 89 2.84 23.54 -1.18
CA ASN A 89 2.57 24.90 -0.66
C ASN A 89 1.12 25.06 -0.12
N GLY A 90 0.60 24.03 0.56
CA GLY A 90 -0.76 24.02 1.11
C GLY A 90 -1.87 23.76 0.08
N VAL A 91 -1.53 23.58 -1.19
CA VAL A 91 -2.50 23.30 -2.27
C VAL A 91 -2.51 21.81 -2.59
N LYS A 92 -3.70 21.21 -2.61
CA LYS A 92 -3.86 19.81 -2.97
C LYS A 92 -3.47 19.58 -4.43
N VAL A 93 -2.48 18.71 -4.65
CA VAL A 93 -2.10 18.27 -5.99
C VAL A 93 -3.18 17.33 -6.51
N ARG A 94 -3.90 17.77 -7.54
CA ARG A 94 -4.77 16.89 -8.31
C ARG A 94 -4.04 16.53 -9.60
N GLY A 95 -3.85 15.23 -9.84
CA GLY A 95 -3.41 14.76 -11.16
C GLY A 95 -4.40 15.19 -12.23
N GLU A 96 -3.92 15.44 -13.44
CA GLU A 96 -4.80 15.67 -14.59
C GLU A 96 -5.72 14.47 -14.79
N ARG A 97 -7.00 14.75 -15.01
CA ARG A 97 -7.97 13.69 -15.34
C ARG A 97 -7.62 13.13 -16.71
N ASN A 98 -7.24 11.88 -16.76
CA ASN A 98 -7.01 11.17 -18.01
C ASN A 98 -8.30 10.43 -18.39
N GLU A 99 -9.01 10.95 -19.40
CA GLU A 99 -10.31 10.43 -19.84
C GLU A 99 -10.22 9.05 -20.51
N VAL A 100 -9.03 8.65 -20.95
CA VAL A 100 -8.78 7.35 -21.58
C VAL A 100 -8.53 6.26 -20.53
N MET A 101 -8.17 6.66 -19.30
CA MET A 101 -7.95 5.70 -18.21
C MET A 101 -9.28 5.23 -17.61
N GLY A 102 -9.45 3.92 -17.54
CA GLY A 102 -10.65 3.36 -16.93
C GLY A 102 -10.85 1.88 -17.19
N MET A 103 -11.93 1.38 -16.60
CA MET A 103 -12.41 0.03 -16.83
C MET A 103 -13.38 0.04 -18.01
N TYR A 104 -13.12 -0.80 -19.01
CA TYR A 104 -13.94 -0.94 -20.22
C TYR A 104 -14.45 -2.37 -20.36
N PRO A 105 -15.73 -2.54 -20.74
CA PRO A 105 -16.25 -3.86 -21.03
C PRO A 105 -15.55 -4.42 -22.28
N ALA A 106 -15.18 -5.68 -22.24
CA ALA A 106 -14.54 -6.41 -23.31
C ALA A 106 -15.41 -7.59 -23.76
N LYS A 107 -15.03 -8.24 -24.86
CA LYS A 107 -15.76 -9.39 -25.40
C LYS A 107 -15.91 -10.50 -24.36
N ASN A 108 -17.04 -11.20 -24.41
CA ASN A 108 -17.39 -12.34 -23.56
C ASN A 108 -17.56 -11.97 -22.06
N GLY A 109 -18.12 -10.79 -21.76
CA GLY A 109 -18.40 -10.36 -20.40
C GLY A 109 -17.15 -10.05 -19.55
N ARG A 110 -15.99 -9.98 -20.19
CA ARG A 110 -14.74 -9.61 -19.51
C ARG A 110 -14.61 -8.10 -19.41
N TRP A 111 -13.66 -7.66 -18.61
CA TRP A 111 -13.30 -6.25 -18.44
C TRP A 111 -11.82 -6.06 -18.73
N SER A 112 -11.48 -4.91 -19.28
CA SER A 112 -10.10 -4.46 -19.49
C SER A 112 -9.88 -3.13 -18.80
N TYR A 113 -8.76 -3.00 -18.11
CA TYR A 113 -8.34 -1.71 -17.56
C TYR A 113 -7.32 -1.07 -18.49
N VAL A 114 -7.65 0.10 -19.02
CA VAL A 114 -6.71 0.90 -19.81
C VAL A 114 -5.94 1.82 -18.85
N HIS A 115 -4.63 1.61 -18.76
CA HIS A 115 -3.73 2.44 -17.98
C HIS A 115 -2.84 3.28 -18.90
N ALA A 116 -3.29 4.47 -19.23
CA ALA A 116 -2.65 5.36 -20.22
C ALA A 116 -2.25 6.71 -19.59
N ASN A 117 -1.53 6.66 -18.47
CA ASN A 117 -1.12 7.83 -17.69
C ASN A 117 0.01 8.65 -18.32
N PHE A 118 0.77 8.08 -19.27
CA PHE A 118 1.78 8.81 -20.03
C PHE A 118 1.26 9.24 -21.39
N PRO A 119 1.69 10.40 -21.95
CA PRO A 119 1.22 10.91 -23.24
C PRO A 119 1.38 9.92 -24.38
N ASN A 120 2.50 9.20 -24.46
CA ASN A 120 2.75 8.18 -25.47
C ASN A 120 1.82 6.96 -25.34
N HIS A 121 1.50 6.53 -24.11
CA HIS A 121 0.53 5.45 -23.88
C HIS A 121 -0.89 5.88 -24.30
N ARG A 122 -1.25 7.12 -23.96
CA ARG A 122 -2.53 7.69 -24.38
C ARG A 122 -2.65 7.76 -25.91
N ALA A 123 -1.62 8.27 -26.58
CA ALA A 123 -1.61 8.37 -28.04
C ALA A 123 -1.71 6.97 -28.71
N ALA A 124 -1.01 5.98 -28.18
CA ALA A 124 -1.09 4.60 -28.65
C ALA A 124 -2.49 3.99 -28.48
N ALA A 125 -3.11 4.21 -27.31
CA ALA A 125 -4.46 3.73 -27.03
C ALA A 125 -5.50 4.38 -28.00
N LEU A 126 -5.46 5.69 -28.15
CA LEU A 126 -6.35 6.43 -29.05
C LEU A 126 -6.19 5.98 -30.51
N LYS A 127 -4.95 5.77 -30.96
CA LYS A 127 -4.67 5.25 -32.31
C LYS A 127 -5.32 3.87 -32.56
N VAL A 128 -5.26 2.97 -31.57
CA VAL A 128 -5.88 1.63 -31.68
C VAL A 128 -7.40 1.73 -31.68
N LEU A 129 -7.95 2.68 -30.91
CA LEU A 129 -9.41 2.89 -30.80
C LEU A 129 -9.99 3.67 -32.01
N GLY A 130 -9.15 4.25 -32.86
CA GLY A 130 -9.59 5.04 -34.02
C GLY A 130 -10.09 6.45 -33.66
N CYS A 131 -9.61 7.03 -32.56
CA CYS A 131 -9.98 8.36 -32.07
C CYS A 131 -8.84 9.37 -32.28
#